data_c5b491054b04b2175f7357335b5da844
#
_entry.id   c5b491054b04b2175f7357335b5da844
#
_cell.length_a   1.000
_cell.length_b   1.000
_cell.length_c   1.000
_cell.angle_alpha   90.00
_cell.angle_beta   90.00
_cell.angle_gamma   90.00
#
_symmetry.space_group_name_H-M   'P 1'
#
loop_
_entity.id
_entity.type
_entity.pdbx_description
1 polymer ?
#
loop_
_entity_poly.entity_id
_entity_poly.type
_entity_poly.pdbx_seq_one_letter_code
_entity_poly.pdbx_strand_id
1 'polypeptide(L)'
;VPGQARHDDRERTITLLPRRIMAGKARRIMTMEKTFDPAAIEAKWAHEWESRGLFRPHRPDATPFTIVNPPPNVTGALHIGHALDNTLQDVLVRYERLRGKDALWVVGMDHAGIATQMVVERQMEARQDKRTNYSREDFVEKVWQWKAESGGQITGQLRRLGCSMDWSREQFTMDPHFTQAVVKVFVDLHKKGLIYRDKRLVNW
;
A
#
# COMPACT_ATOMS: atom_id res chain seq x y z
N VAL A 1 -60.91 -34.47 -16.75
CA VAL A 1 -61.48 -34.09 -15.47
C VAL A 1 -60.40 -33.35 -14.69
N PRO A 2 -60.52 -32.06 -14.35
CA PRO A 2 -59.46 -31.32 -13.72
C PRO A 2 -59.53 -31.44 -12.19
N GLY A 3 -58.34 -31.68 -11.57
CA GLY A 3 -58.15 -31.68 -10.13
C GLY A 3 -57.94 -30.26 -9.61
N GLN A 4 -58.79 -29.82 -8.69
CA GLN A 4 -58.72 -28.58 -7.95
C GLN A 4 -57.57 -28.62 -6.96
N ALA A 5 -56.61 -27.68 -7.09
CA ALA A 5 -55.63 -27.35 -6.06
C ALA A 5 -56.28 -26.46 -4.99
N ARG A 6 -56.27 -26.90 -3.75
CA ARG A 6 -56.73 -26.12 -2.59
C ARG A 6 -55.64 -25.14 -2.19
N HIS A 7 -55.96 -23.87 -2.16
CA HIS A 7 -55.20 -22.79 -1.50
C HIS A 7 -55.29 -23.02 0.02
N ASP A 8 -54.13 -23.20 0.67
CA ASP A 8 -54.00 -23.24 2.14
C ASP A 8 -53.47 -21.87 2.56
N ASP A 9 -54.41 -20.96 2.85
CA ASP A 9 -54.13 -19.64 3.46
C ASP A 9 -53.88 -19.85 4.96
N ARG A 10 -52.62 -20.04 5.32
CA ARG A 10 -52.19 -19.91 6.72
C ARG A 10 -51.78 -18.48 6.97
N GLU A 11 -52.68 -17.69 7.50
CA GLU A 11 -52.37 -16.41 8.13
C GLU A 11 -51.30 -16.61 9.23
N ARG A 12 -50.11 -16.13 8.96
CA ARG A 12 -49.07 -16.02 9.99
C ARG A 12 -49.33 -14.77 10.81
N THR A 13 -49.99 -14.92 11.93
CA THR A 13 -50.12 -13.86 12.95
C THR A 13 -48.73 -13.50 13.47
N ILE A 14 -48.21 -12.34 13.06
CA ILE A 14 -46.99 -11.77 13.59
C ILE A 14 -47.35 -11.15 14.95
N THR A 15 -47.01 -11.86 16.04
CA THR A 15 -47.13 -11.33 17.40
C THR A 15 -46.03 -10.27 17.59
N LEU A 16 -46.43 -9.01 17.56
CA LEU A 16 -45.55 -7.89 17.90
C LEU A 16 -45.31 -7.88 19.39
N LEU A 17 -44.10 -8.26 19.84
CA LEU A 17 -43.64 -8.07 21.19
C LEU A 17 -43.64 -6.58 21.54
N PRO A 18 -44.08 -6.19 22.78
CA PRO A 18 -44.13 -4.80 23.15
C PRO A 18 -42.73 -4.20 23.23
N ARG A 19 -42.51 -3.13 22.47
CA ARG A 19 -41.29 -2.31 22.56
C ARG A 19 -41.14 -1.75 23.94
N ARG A 20 -40.22 -2.33 24.72
CA ARG A 20 -39.75 -1.74 25.96
C ARG A 20 -39.08 -0.41 25.66
N ILE A 21 -39.76 0.69 25.90
CA ILE A 21 -39.21 2.05 25.77
C ILE A 21 -38.20 2.21 26.91
N MET A 22 -36.93 1.99 26.59
CA MET A 22 -35.84 2.40 27.48
C MET A 22 -35.68 3.91 27.37
N ALA A 23 -36.13 4.60 28.39
CA ALA A 23 -35.94 6.04 28.55
C ALA A 23 -34.43 6.35 28.65
N GLY A 24 -33.94 7.30 27.87
CA GLY A 24 -32.78 8.07 28.23
C GLY A 24 -31.46 7.72 27.59
N LYS A 25 -31.29 8.10 26.32
CA LYS A 25 -30.13 8.88 25.84
C LYS A 25 -30.60 9.57 24.57
N ALA A 26 -30.69 10.88 24.61
CA ALA A 26 -30.99 11.69 23.43
C ALA A 26 -30.03 11.27 22.32
N ARG A 27 -30.56 10.66 21.28
CA ARG A 27 -29.80 10.31 20.08
C ARG A 27 -29.40 11.65 19.47
N ARG A 28 -28.15 12.05 19.69
CA ARG A 28 -27.56 13.23 19.04
C ARG A 28 -27.75 13.01 17.55
N ILE A 29 -28.68 13.72 16.95
CA ILE A 29 -28.86 13.74 15.50
C ILE A 29 -27.58 14.37 14.99
N MET A 30 -26.65 13.55 14.50
CA MET A 30 -25.49 14.06 13.79
C MET A 30 -26.01 14.63 12.49
N THR A 31 -26.19 15.95 12.45
CA THR A 31 -26.43 16.65 11.19
C THR A 31 -25.17 16.49 10.35
N MET A 32 -25.31 15.81 9.22
CA MET A 32 -24.22 15.77 8.23
C MET A 32 -24.02 17.20 7.71
N GLU A 33 -22.77 17.61 7.64
CA GLU A 33 -22.42 18.87 7.01
C GLU A 33 -22.81 18.84 5.52
N LYS A 34 -23.23 19.97 4.99
CA LYS A 34 -23.64 20.08 3.58
C LYS A 34 -22.46 19.95 2.62
N THR A 35 -21.26 20.27 3.10
CA THR A 35 -20.03 20.24 2.31
C THR A 35 -19.15 19.08 2.76
N PHE A 36 -18.67 18.30 1.80
CA PHE A 36 -17.69 17.24 2.06
C PHE A 36 -16.30 17.86 2.20
N ASP A 37 -15.64 17.64 3.35
CA ASP A 37 -14.23 18.00 3.56
C ASP A 37 -13.36 16.73 3.49
N PRO A 38 -12.70 16.48 2.36
CA PRO A 38 -11.86 15.29 2.20
C PRO A 38 -10.67 15.28 3.15
N ALA A 39 -10.04 16.42 3.43
CA ALA A 39 -8.80 16.48 4.21
C ALA A 39 -8.99 15.98 5.64
N ALA A 40 -10.06 16.40 6.31
CA ALA A 40 -10.38 15.95 7.66
C ALA A 40 -10.73 14.46 7.71
N ILE A 41 -11.43 13.95 6.70
CA ILE A 41 -11.83 12.55 6.60
C ILE A 41 -10.63 11.66 6.31
N GLU A 42 -9.77 12.03 5.36
CA GLU A 42 -8.55 11.33 5.01
C GLU A 42 -7.62 11.18 6.22
N ALA A 43 -7.34 12.29 6.92
CA ALA A 43 -6.47 12.28 8.10
C ALA A 43 -7.02 11.38 9.21
N LYS A 44 -8.33 11.47 9.50
CA LYS A 44 -8.98 10.65 10.52
C LYS A 44 -8.88 9.17 10.21
N TRP A 45 -9.28 8.77 9.00
CA TRP A 45 -9.38 7.35 8.67
C TRP A 45 -8.02 6.71 8.43
N ALA A 46 -7.05 7.42 7.83
CA ALA A 46 -5.70 6.91 7.70
C ALA A 46 -5.10 6.57 9.08
N HIS A 47 -5.24 7.48 10.04
CA HIS A 47 -4.78 7.24 11.41
C HIS A 47 -5.51 6.07 12.10
N GLU A 48 -6.83 6.02 12.01
CA GLU A 48 -7.66 4.97 12.61
C GLU A 48 -7.30 3.58 12.06
N TRP A 49 -7.14 3.44 10.75
CA TRP A 49 -6.82 2.17 10.11
C TRP A 49 -5.43 1.67 10.47
N GLU A 50 -4.44 2.56 10.48
CA GLU A 50 -3.06 2.20 10.79
C GLU A 50 -2.86 1.89 12.27
N SER A 51 -3.38 2.73 13.16
CA SER A 51 -3.27 2.53 14.62
C SER A 51 -3.93 1.24 15.11
N ARG A 52 -5.04 0.84 14.49
CA ARG A 52 -5.73 -0.42 14.78
C ARG A 52 -5.19 -1.61 14.00
N GLY A 53 -4.26 -1.42 13.08
CA GLY A 53 -3.69 -2.49 12.26
C GLY A 53 -4.71 -3.22 11.37
N LEU A 54 -5.75 -2.51 10.90
CA LEU A 54 -6.90 -3.14 10.22
C LEU A 54 -6.55 -3.81 8.88
N PHE A 55 -5.40 -3.47 8.32
CA PHE A 55 -4.93 -4.03 7.03
C PHE A 55 -3.93 -5.17 7.19
N ARG A 56 -3.61 -5.53 8.42
CA ARG A 56 -2.74 -6.68 8.70
C ARG A 56 -3.51 -8.00 8.53
N PRO A 57 -2.87 -9.05 8.02
CA PRO A 57 -3.45 -10.40 8.06
C PRO A 57 -3.76 -10.80 9.51
N HIS A 58 -4.94 -11.34 9.73
CA HIS A 58 -5.40 -11.74 11.07
C HIS A 58 -6.37 -12.92 11.07
N ARG A 59 -6.47 -13.64 9.94
CA ARG A 59 -7.35 -14.78 9.73
C ARG A 59 -6.56 -16.02 9.31
N PRO A 60 -5.75 -16.63 10.21
CA PRO A 60 -4.79 -17.68 9.83
C PRO A 60 -5.45 -18.93 9.19
N ASP A 61 -6.73 -19.18 9.49
CA ASP A 61 -7.47 -20.33 8.95
C ASP A 61 -8.19 -20.01 7.62
N ALA A 62 -8.16 -18.75 7.18
CA ALA A 62 -8.80 -18.33 5.95
C ALA A 62 -7.86 -18.53 4.75
N THR A 63 -8.45 -18.68 3.56
CA THR A 63 -7.67 -18.73 2.31
C THR A 63 -6.84 -17.46 2.13
N PRO A 64 -5.52 -17.56 1.95
CA PRO A 64 -4.68 -16.39 1.77
C PRO A 64 -4.92 -15.73 0.41
N PHE A 65 -4.78 -14.40 0.37
CA PHE A 65 -4.73 -13.62 -0.85
C PHE A 65 -3.68 -12.52 -0.71
N THR A 66 -2.68 -12.51 -1.57
CA THR A 66 -1.57 -11.55 -1.47
C THR A 66 -1.35 -10.82 -2.78
N ILE A 67 -1.23 -9.51 -2.70
CA ILE A 67 -0.69 -8.66 -3.76
C ILE A 67 0.62 -8.04 -3.26
N VAL A 68 1.65 -8.10 -4.08
CA VAL A 68 2.88 -7.33 -3.89
C VAL A 68 2.77 -6.10 -4.77
N ASN A 69 2.67 -4.92 -4.16
CA ASN A 69 2.61 -3.68 -4.90
C ASN A 69 3.90 -3.48 -5.71
N PRO A 70 3.82 -3.15 -7.02
CA PRO A 70 5.01 -2.67 -7.73
C PRO A 70 5.59 -1.46 -6.99
N PRO A 71 6.82 -1.58 -6.45
CA PRO A 71 7.35 -0.54 -5.56
C PRO A 71 7.63 0.75 -6.36
N PRO A 72 7.07 1.90 -5.97
CA PRO A 72 7.38 3.16 -6.64
C PRO A 72 8.84 3.55 -6.44
N ASN A 73 9.41 4.16 -7.47
CA ASN A 73 10.76 4.70 -7.43
C ASN A 73 10.85 5.92 -6.51
N VAL A 74 11.93 6.05 -5.73
CA VAL A 74 12.17 7.23 -4.87
C VAL A 74 12.68 8.44 -5.68
N THR A 75 12.04 8.73 -6.81
CA THR A 75 12.44 9.79 -7.74
C THR A 75 11.60 11.06 -7.66
N GLY A 76 10.57 11.10 -6.82
CA GLY A 76 9.71 12.27 -6.64
C GLY A 76 8.31 11.92 -6.15
N ALA A 77 7.35 12.82 -6.46
CA ALA A 77 5.95 12.63 -6.10
C ALA A 77 5.25 11.61 -7.02
N LEU A 78 4.21 10.98 -6.51
CA LEU A 78 3.33 10.12 -7.30
C LEU A 78 2.54 10.93 -8.33
N HIS A 79 2.21 10.30 -9.43
CA HIS A 79 1.36 10.84 -10.49
C HIS A 79 0.09 10.01 -10.67
N ILE A 80 -0.82 10.47 -11.54
CA ILE A 80 -2.13 9.84 -11.75
C ILE A 80 -2.04 8.35 -12.15
N GLY A 81 -0.98 7.94 -12.86
CA GLY A 81 -0.74 6.53 -13.18
C GLY A 81 -0.54 5.67 -11.95
N HIS A 82 0.22 6.15 -10.96
CA HIS A 82 0.35 5.47 -9.67
C HIS A 82 -0.99 5.40 -8.92
N ALA A 83 -1.78 6.49 -8.97
CA ALA A 83 -3.09 6.50 -8.34
C ALA A 83 -4.02 5.45 -8.95
N LEU A 84 -4.05 5.35 -10.28
CA LEU A 84 -4.86 4.34 -10.98
C LEU A 84 -4.41 2.91 -10.63
N ASP A 85 -3.11 2.63 -10.73
CA ASP A 85 -2.55 1.31 -10.43
C ASP A 85 -2.86 0.87 -9.00
N ASN A 86 -2.60 1.75 -8.02
CA ASN A 86 -2.87 1.45 -6.62
C ASN A 86 -4.37 1.32 -6.34
N THR A 87 -5.23 2.12 -6.97
CA THR A 87 -6.68 2.02 -6.80
C THR A 87 -7.21 0.67 -7.29
N LEU A 88 -6.74 0.19 -8.44
CA LEU A 88 -7.14 -1.12 -8.97
C LEU A 88 -6.75 -2.26 -8.02
N GLN A 89 -5.54 -2.24 -7.50
CA GLN A 89 -5.07 -3.22 -6.52
C GLN A 89 -5.86 -3.13 -5.21
N ASP A 90 -6.14 -1.94 -4.71
CA ASP A 90 -6.89 -1.73 -3.47
C ASP A 90 -8.33 -2.27 -3.57
N VAL A 91 -8.98 -2.06 -4.72
CA VAL A 91 -10.32 -2.63 -4.98
C VAL A 91 -10.28 -4.15 -4.88
N LEU A 92 -9.30 -4.81 -5.49
CA LEU A 92 -9.16 -6.27 -5.43
C LEU A 92 -8.89 -6.77 -4.01
N VAL A 93 -7.99 -6.13 -3.28
CA VAL A 93 -7.65 -6.51 -1.90
C VAL A 93 -8.85 -6.35 -0.98
N ARG A 94 -9.57 -5.22 -1.09
CA ARG A 94 -10.79 -4.97 -0.29
C ARG A 94 -11.90 -5.95 -0.63
N TYR A 95 -12.10 -6.25 -1.90
CA TYR A 95 -13.06 -7.24 -2.35
C TYR A 95 -12.77 -8.63 -1.75
N GLU A 96 -11.52 -9.07 -1.78
CA GLU A 96 -11.14 -10.37 -1.24
C GLU A 96 -11.23 -10.42 0.30
N ARG A 97 -10.95 -9.31 1.00
CA ARG A 97 -11.22 -9.17 2.44
C ARG A 97 -12.72 -9.32 2.77
N LEU A 98 -13.59 -8.71 1.95
CA LEU A 98 -15.04 -8.85 2.11
C LEU A 98 -15.53 -10.28 1.86
N ARG A 99 -14.85 -11.02 0.97
CA ARG A 99 -15.10 -12.46 0.76
C ARG A 99 -14.59 -13.35 1.88
N GLY A 100 -13.99 -12.80 2.91
CA GLY A 100 -13.51 -13.53 4.08
C GLY A 100 -12.09 -14.06 3.98
N LYS A 101 -11.34 -13.77 2.91
CA LYS A 101 -9.93 -14.19 2.78
C LYS A 101 -9.01 -13.44 3.74
N ASP A 102 -7.89 -14.05 4.09
CA ASP A 102 -6.80 -13.38 4.80
C ASP A 102 -5.93 -12.63 3.79
N ALA A 103 -6.25 -11.35 3.58
CA ALA A 103 -5.67 -10.57 2.50
C ALA A 103 -4.51 -9.71 2.98
N LEU A 104 -3.36 -9.83 2.32
CA LEU A 104 -2.16 -9.03 2.51
C LEU A 104 -1.87 -8.22 1.25
N TRP A 105 -1.71 -6.92 1.40
CA TRP A 105 -1.16 -6.05 0.37
C TRP A 105 0.18 -5.51 0.85
N VAL A 106 1.26 -5.99 0.21
CA VAL A 106 2.64 -5.67 0.57
C VAL A 106 3.03 -4.33 -0.05
N VAL A 107 3.63 -3.47 0.77
CA VAL A 107 4.13 -2.15 0.37
C VAL A 107 5.66 -2.12 0.38
N GLY A 108 6.24 -1.35 -0.51
CA GLY A 108 7.68 -1.10 -0.56
C GLY A 108 8.02 0.06 -1.47
N MET A 109 9.30 0.39 -1.52
CA MET A 109 9.86 1.42 -2.42
C MET A 109 11.09 0.87 -3.12
N ASP A 110 11.24 1.26 -4.39
CA ASP A 110 12.44 0.95 -5.17
C ASP A 110 13.46 2.07 -5.05
N HIS A 111 14.73 1.68 -4.84
CA HIS A 111 15.84 2.62 -4.83
C HIS A 111 16.13 3.25 -6.20
N ALA A 112 15.70 2.60 -7.31
CA ALA A 112 15.81 3.10 -8.68
C ALA A 112 17.20 3.70 -8.98
N GLY A 113 18.27 3.00 -8.67
CA GLY A 113 19.66 3.43 -8.52
C GLY A 113 20.10 4.57 -9.44
N ILE A 114 20.12 4.38 -10.77
CA ILE A 114 20.54 5.40 -11.75
C ILE A 114 19.62 6.63 -11.70
N ALA A 115 18.30 6.42 -11.69
CA ALA A 115 17.34 7.52 -11.73
C ALA A 115 17.41 8.38 -10.47
N THR A 116 17.53 7.76 -9.30
CA THR A 116 17.66 8.46 -8.01
C THR A 116 18.97 9.26 -7.95
N GLN A 117 20.08 8.67 -8.39
CA GLN A 117 21.35 9.38 -8.49
C GLN A 117 21.23 10.62 -9.40
N MET A 118 20.63 10.49 -10.57
CA MET A 118 20.42 11.62 -11.49
C MET A 118 19.56 12.74 -10.87
N VAL A 119 18.54 12.39 -10.08
CA VAL A 119 17.73 13.39 -9.39
C VAL A 119 18.56 14.16 -8.38
N VAL A 120 19.37 13.46 -7.57
CA VAL A 120 20.25 14.10 -6.58
C VAL A 120 21.29 14.98 -7.26
N GLU A 121 21.93 14.51 -8.33
CA GLU A 121 22.92 15.31 -9.10
C GLU A 121 22.28 16.57 -9.67
N ARG A 122 21.08 16.51 -10.26
CA ARG A 122 20.36 17.70 -10.75
C ARG A 122 20.04 18.71 -9.64
N GLN A 123 19.67 18.22 -8.46
CA GLN A 123 19.44 19.11 -7.31
C GLN A 123 20.72 19.80 -6.82
N MET A 124 21.84 19.09 -6.86
CA MET A 124 23.16 19.66 -6.54
C MET A 124 23.53 20.72 -7.58
N GLU A 125 23.39 20.42 -8.87
CA GLU A 125 23.68 21.38 -9.96
C GLU A 125 22.84 22.65 -9.87
N ALA A 126 21.55 22.53 -9.51
CA ALA A 126 20.68 23.69 -9.27
C ALA A 126 21.18 24.59 -8.13
N ARG A 127 21.99 24.05 -7.21
CA ARG A 127 22.66 24.78 -6.10
C ARG A 127 24.09 25.13 -6.42
N GLN A 128 24.52 25.03 -7.67
CA GLN A 128 25.90 25.23 -8.15
C GLN A 128 26.92 24.28 -7.51
N ASP A 129 26.48 23.12 -7.09
CA ASP A 129 27.28 22.05 -6.52
C ASP A 129 27.41 20.88 -7.51
N LYS A 130 28.52 20.12 -7.46
CA LYS A 130 28.79 19.03 -8.40
C LYS A 130 29.11 17.74 -7.67
N ARG A 131 28.67 16.63 -8.26
CA ARG A 131 29.00 15.27 -7.81
C ARG A 131 30.51 15.07 -7.60
N THR A 132 31.34 15.66 -8.46
CA THR A 132 32.79 15.53 -8.43
C THR A 132 33.46 16.21 -7.22
N ASN A 133 32.73 17.04 -6.46
CA ASN A 133 33.23 17.70 -5.25
C ASN A 133 33.20 16.77 -4.03
N TYR A 134 32.64 15.55 -4.16
CA TYR A 134 32.38 14.64 -3.05
C TYR A 134 33.06 13.29 -3.26
N SER A 135 33.46 12.67 -2.15
CA SER A 135 33.80 11.25 -2.13
C SER A 135 32.57 10.40 -2.51
N ARG A 136 32.79 9.13 -2.75
CA ARG A 136 31.68 8.18 -2.98
C ARG A 136 30.77 8.09 -1.76
N GLU A 137 31.36 8.03 -0.59
CA GLU A 137 30.68 7.89 0.71
C GLU A 137 29.81 9.12 1.01
N ASP A 138 30.35 10.32 0.85
CA ASP A 138 29.62 11.57 1.07
C ASP A 138 28.48 11.75 0.06
N PHE A 139 28.67 11.32 -1.18
CA PHE A 139 27.61 11.36 -2.17
C PHE A 139 26.50 10.36 -1.85
N VAL A 140 26.83 9.14 -1.43
CA VAL A 140 25.86 8.13 -1.00
C VAL A 140 25.03 8.64 0.17
N GLU A 141 25.64 9.36 1.13
CA GLU A 141 24.90 10.00 2.24
C GLU A 141 23.86 11.00 1.72
N LYS A 142 24.19 11.82 0.73
CA LYS A 142 23.21 12.74 0.08
C LYS A 142 22.05 11.98 -0.56
N VAL A 143 22.32 10.84 -1.18
CA VAL A 143 21.29 9.98 -1.76
C VAL A 143 20.37 9.38 -0.67
N TRP A 144 20.92 9.01 0.47
CA TRP A 144 20.12 8.56 1.61
C TRP A 144 19.24 9.69 2.20
N GLN A 145 19.76 10.92 2.28
CA GLN A 145 18.97 12.09 2.69
C GLN A 145 17.78 12.31 1.74
N TRP A 146 18.03 12.29 0.44
CA TRP A 146 16.97 12.35 -0.58
C TRP A 146 15.94 11.23 -0.43
N LYS A 147 16.39 9.99 -0.18
CA LYS A 147 15.50 8.85 0.05
C LYS A 147 14.57 9.10 1.26
N ALA A 148 15.08 9.65 2.33
CA ALA A 148 14.28 9.95 3.51
C ALA A 148 13.19 10.98 3.20
N GLU A 149 13.51 12.05 2.46
CA GLU A 149 12.57 13.11 2.07
C GLU A 149 11.53 12.59 1.07
N SER A 150 11.96 12.02 -0.05
CA SER A 150 11.10 11.54 -1.14
C SER A 150 10.25 10.34 -0.72
N GLY A 151 10.83 9.39 0.00
CA GLY A 151 10.13 8.21 0.49
C GLY A 151 9.00 8.56 1.43
N GLY A 152 9.21 9.49 2.34
CA GLY A 152 8.17 9.98 3.24
C GLY A 152 7.00 10.66 2.50
N GLN A 153 7.30 11.40 1.43
CA GLN A 153 6.27 12.00 0.58
C GLN A 153 5.43 10.95 -0.15
N ILE A 154 6.08 9.97 -0.78
CA ILE A 154 5.42 8.88 -1.55
C ILE A 154 4.48 8.09 -0.64
N THR A 155 4.96 7.60 0.49
CA THR A 155 4.15 6.81 1.42
C THR A 155 3.04 7.63 2.05
N GLY A 156 3.28 8.92 2.32
CA GLY A 156 2.25 9.86 2.75
C GLY A 156 1.14 10.06 1.72
N GLN A 157 1.47 10.16 0.43
CA GLN A 157 0.50 10.25 -0.66
C GLN A 157 -0.34 8.96 -0.81
N LEU A 158 0.27 7.77 -0.68
CA LEU A 158 -0.46 6.50 -0.71
C LEU A 158 -1.41 6.36 0.49
N ARG A 159 -1.01 6.81 1.69
CA ARG A 159 -1.89 6.85 2.86
C ARG A 159 -3.08 7.79 2.66
N ARG A 160 -2.85 8.97 2.07
CA ARG A 160 -3.93 9.90 1.74
C ARG A 160 -4.87 9.37 0.65
N LEU A 161 -4.34 8.63 -0.33
CA LEU A 161 -5.15 7.92 -1.32
C LEU A 161 -6.04 6.84 -0.67
N GLY A 162 -5.73 6.43 0.55
CA GLY A 162 -6.49 5.44 1.31
C GLY A 162 -6.08 4.00 1.01
N CYS A 163 -4.88 3.78 0.48
CA CYS A 163 -4.38 2.44 0.15
C CYS A 163 -4.37 1.53 1.39
N SER A 164 -5.06 0.39 1.31
CA SER A 164 -5.22 -0.56 2.41
C SER A 164 -4.05 -1.55 2.53
N MET A 165 -2.84 -1.01 2.49
CA MET A 165 -1.58 -1.75 2.62
C MET A 165 -1.25 -2.08 4.07
N ASP A 166 -0.48 -3.14 4.30
CA ASP A 166 0.10 -3.41 5.61
C ASP A 166 1.39 -2.59 5.80
N TRP A 167 1.23 -1.38 6.31
CA TRP A 167 2.32 -0.42 6.53
C TRP A 167 3.38 -0.91 7.52
N SER A 168 3.08 -1.89 8.36
CA SER A 168 4.06 -2.49 9.27
C SER A 168 5.10 -3.35 8.56
N ARG A 169 4.86 -3.68 7.28
CA ARG A 169 5.74 -4.45 6.41
C ARG A 169 6.37 -3.62 5.30
N GLU A 170 6.36 -2.29 5.45
CA GLU A 170 7.03 -1.41 4.49
C GLU A 170 8.52 -1.78 4.34
N GLN A 171 8.97 -1.96 3.09
CA GLN A 171 10.33 -2.38 2.77
C GLN A 171 10.94 -1.44 1.72
N PHE A 172 12.25 -1.33 1.78
CA PHE A 172 13.03 -0.60 0.77
C PHE A 172 14.05 -1.55 0.12
N THR A 173 14.18 -1.51 -1.19
CA THR A 173 15.00 -2.48 -1.93
C THR A 173 16.50 -2.46 -1.58
N MET A 174 16.98 -1.41 -0.89
CA MET A 174 18.34 -1.33 -0.36
C MET A 174 18.44 -1.63 1.15
N ASP A 175 17.37 -2.11 1.78
CA ASP A 175 17.44 -2.55 3.17
C ASP A 175 18.48 -3.66 3.34
N PRO A 176 19.17 -3.73 4.50
CA PRO A 176 20.31 -4.63 4.70
C PRO A 176 20.03 -6.10 4.37
N HIS A 177 18.85 -6.61 4.72
CA HIS A 177 18.47 -7.99 4.45
C HIS A 177 18.30 -8.28 2.95
N PHE A 178 17.76 -7.34 2.16
CA PHE A 178 17.70 -7.48 0.71
C PHE A 178 19.08 -7.43 0.08
N THR A 179 19.95 -6.53 0.51
CA THR A 179 21.34 -6.45 0.05
C THR A 179 22.07 -7.76 0.31
N GLN A 180 21.93 -8.33 1.50
CA GLN A 180 22.52 -9.63 1.84
C GLN A 180 21.97 -10.76 0.95
N ALA A 181 20.66 -10.79 0.73
CA ALA A 181 20.03 -11.79 -0.12
C ALA A 181 20.51 -11.70 -1.58
N VAL A 182 20.61 -10.50 -2.14
CA VAL A 182 21.11 -10.26 -3.50
C VAL A 182 22.55 -10.75 -3.64
N VAL A 183 23.44 -10.36 -2.71
CA VAL A 183 24.84 -10.78 -2.73
C VAL A 183 24.95 -12.30 -2.60
N LYS A 184 24.17 -12.90 -1.70
CA LYS A 184 24.16 -14.36 -1.52
C LYS A 184 23.75 -15.08 -2.81
N VAL A 185 22.65 -14.67 -3.44
CA VAL A 185 22.16 -15.27 -4.69
C VAL A 185 23.21 -15.11 -5.81
N PHE A 186 23.82 -13.93 -5.93
CA PHE A 186 24.87 -13.69 -6.92
C PHE A 186 26.05 -14.64 -6.74
N VAL A 187 26.54 -14.80 -5.51
CA VAL A 187 27.63 -15.71 -5.18
C VAL A 187 27.25 -17.17 -5.45
N ASP A 188 26.04 -17.58 -5.08
CA ASP A 188 25.56 -18.95 -5.30
C ASP A 188 25.45 -19.28 -6.80
N LEU A 189 24.96 -18.35 -7.61
CA LEU A 189 24.88 -18.52 -9.07
C LEU A 189 26.27 -18.60 -9.71
N HIS A 190 27.22 -17.78 -9.25
CA HIS A 190 28.60 -17.85 -9.72
C HIS A 190 29.26 -19.22 -9.36
N LYS A 191 29.08 -19.68 -8.12
CA LYS A 191 29.59 -21.00 -7.69
C LYS A 191 28.99 -22.16 -8.49
N LYS A 192 27.76 -22.02 -8.96
CA LYS A 192 27.09 -23.00 -9.83
C LYS A 192 27.52 -22.92 -11.30
N GLY A 193 28.36 -21.96 -11.67
CA GLY A 193 28.80 -21.73 -13.06
C GLY A 193 27.70 -21.15 -13.96
N LEU A 194 26.61 -20.63 -13.38
CA LEU A 194 25.48 -20.10 -14.13
C LEU A 194 25.69 -18.64 -14.57
N ILE A 195 26.60 -17.93 -13.90
CA ILE A 195 27.04 -16.59 -14.29
C ILE A 195 28.57 -16.54 -14.37
N TYR A 196 29.07 -15.72 -15.30
CA TYR A 196 30.49 -15.52 -15.51
C TYR A 196 30.74 -14.08 -15.95
N ARG A 197 31.98 -13.62 -15.86
CA ARG A 197 32.38 -12.28 -16.31
C ARG A 197 32.92 -12.35 -17.73
N ASP A 198 32.30 -11.56 -18.63
CA ASP A 198 32.75 -11.44 -20.03
C ASP A 198 32.44 -10.06 -20.57
N LYS A 199 32.96 -9.78 -21.79
CA LYS A 199 32.66 -8.56 -22.54
C LYS A 199 31.65 -8.87 -23.64
N ARG A 200 30.55 -8.13 -23.68
CA ARG A 200 29.53 -8.28 -24.70
C ARG A 200 29.12 -6.91 -25.25
N LEU A 201 28.91 -6.83 -26.55
CA LEU A 201 28.29 -5.66 -27.15
C LEU A 201 26.84 -5.60 -26.75
N VAL A 202 26.41 -4.45 -26.21
CA VAL A 202 25.03 -4.20 -25.80
C VAL A 202 24.56 -2.85 -26.35
N ASN A 203 23.29 -2.77 -26.71
CA ASN A 203 22.63 -1.50 -26.98
C ASN A 203 22.01 -1.00 -25.67
N TRP A 204 22.22 0.28 -25.45
CA TRP A 204 21.69 0.94 -24.24
C TRP A 204 20.81 2.13 -24.65
#